data_0ac12eb488f17cc8d384244df73e8cde
#
_entry.id   0ac12eb488f17cc8d384244df73e8cde
#
_cell.length_a   1.000
_cell.length_b   1.000
_cell.length_c   1.000
_cell.angle_alpha   90.00
_cell.angle_beta   90.00
_cell.angle_gamma   90.00
#
_symmetry.space_group_name_H-M   'P 1'
#
loop_
_entity.id
_entity.type
_entity.pdbx_description
1 polymer ?
#
loop_
_entity_poly.entity_id
_entity_poly.type
_entity_poly.pdbx_seq_one_letter_code
_entity_poly.pdbx_strand_id
1 'polypeptide(L)'
;YDEFHLGLCGQIIEEYRKSGVAELTYGQAQKWVNMTMKYLCVLSEGNFTGKFEWLGRFYPYLHVPIDSIILYKIVEARFPNINLDKNLSWSKIDKYEFYLEIQKNLRKSLTAMSPMDWEFEVWG
;
A
#
# COMPACT_ATOMS: atom_id res chain seq x y z
N TYR A 1 -2.37 5.92 10.86
CA TYR A 1 -1.54 5.79 9.64
C TYR A 1 -2.33 6.07 8.36
N ASP A 2 -3.57 5.60 8.24
CA ASP A 2 -4.34 5.76 7.01
C ASP A 2 -4.52 7.23 6.60
N GLU A 3 -4.78 8.12 7.55
CA GLU A 3 -4.88 9.57 7.29
C GLU A 3 -3.54 10.17 6.84
N PHE A 4 -2.47 9.74 7.47
CA PHE A 4 -1.11 10.14 7.08
C PHE A 4 -0.80 9.70 5.65
N HIS A 5 -1.15 8.46 5.30
CA HIS A 5 -0.97 7.91 3.96
C HIS A 5 -1.78 8.69 2.92
N LEU A 6 -3.04 8.99 3.22
CA LEU A 6 -3.88 9.82 2.34
C LEU A 6 -3.22 11.18 2.08
N GLY A 7 -2.70 11.82 3.12
CA GLY A 7 -2.03 13.11 3.01
C GLY A 7 -0.80 13.04 2.10
N LEU A 8 0.02 12.01 2.24
CA LEU A 8 1.20 11.82 1.39
C LEU A 8 0.82 11.61 -0.07
N CYS A 9 -0.16 10.75 -0.34
CA CYS A 9 -0.63 10.51 -1.71
C CYS A 9 -1.17 11.79 -2.33
N GLY A 10 -1.96 12.56 -1.58
CA GLY A 10 -2.49 13.83 -2.05
C GLY A 10 -1.41 14.86 -2.37
N GLN A 11 -0.37 14.94 -1.54
CA GLN A 11 0.78 15.83 -1.81
C GLN A 11 1.52 15.45 -3.09
N ILE A 12 1.77 14.16 -3.30
CA ILE A 12 2.44 13.66 -4.51
C ILE A 12 1.61 14.03 -5.74
N ILE A 13 0.31 13.77 -5.72
CA ILE A 13 -0.59 14.09 -6.83
C ILE A 13 -0.56 15.58 -7.14
N GLU A 14 -0.65 16.42 -6.10
CA GLU A 14 -0.66 17.87 -6.25
C GLU A 14 0.67 18.42 -6.80
N GLU A 15 1.80 17.92 -6.32
CA GLU A 15 3.11 18.35 -6.81
C GLU A 15 3.32 17.99 -8.28
N TYR A 16 2.92 16.79 -8.71
CA TYR A 16 2.99 16.41 -10.12
C TYR A 16 2.07 17.28 -10.98
N ARG A 17 0.88 17.59 -10.50
CA ARG A 17 -0.04 18.47 -11.22
C ARG A 17 0.53 19.86 -11.41
N LYS A 18 1.11 20.44 -10.34
CA LYS A 18 1.74 21.77 -10.38
C LYS A 18 2.94 21.81 -11.34
N SER A 19 3.72 20.75 -11.40
CA SER A 19 4.89 20.68 -12.29
C SER A 19 4.50 20.56 -13.78
N GLY A 20 3.25 20.21 -14.08
CA GLY A 20 2.77 20.00 -15.45
C GLY A 20 3.31 18.71 -16.09
N VAL A 21 3.98 17.83 -15.33
CA VAL A 21 4.58 16.60 -15.84
C VAL A 21 3.51 15.55 -16.13
N ALA A 22 2.56 15.36 -15.20
CA ALA A 22 1.52 14.36 -15.33
C ALA A 22 0.42 14.57 -14.30
N GLU A 23 -0.75 13.98 -14.57
CA GLU A 23 -1.81 13.80 -13.60
C GLU A 23 -1.70 12.38 -13.05
N LEU A 24 -1.36 12.24 -11.77
CA LEU A 24 -1.29 10.93 -11.12
C LEU A 24 -2.64 10.56 -10.53
N THR A 25 -2.99 9.27 -10.62
CA THR A 25 -4.11 8.68 -9.88
C THR A 25 -3.66 8.33 -8.47
N TYR A 26 -4.62 8.04 -7.58
CA TYR A 26 -4.30 7.49 -6.26
C TYR A 26 -3.62 6.12 -6.38
N GLY A 27 -4.01 5.32 -7.37
CA GLY A 27 -3.34 4.04 -7.63
C GLY A 27 -1.85 4.18 -7.89
N GLN A 28 -1.47 5.18 -8.67
CA GLN A 28 -0.06 5.48 -8.95
C GLN A 28 0.65 6.08 -7.74
N ALA A 29 0.04 7.03 -7.06
CA ALA A 29 0.63 7.67 -5.88
C ALA A 29 0.86 6.67 -4.75
N GLN A 30 -0.11 5.79 -4.47
CA GLN A 30 0.06 4.77 -3.42
C GLN A 30 1.22 3.82 -3.72
N LYS A 31 1.44 3.50 -4.99
CA LYS A 31 2.57 2.64 -5.36
C LYS A 31 3.89 3.26 -4.93
N TRP A 32 4.06 4.55 -5.16
CA TRP A 32 5.24 5.29 -4.73
C TRP A 32 5.42 5.28 -3.21
N VAL A 33 4.36 5.65 -2.48
CA VAL A 33 4.41 5.70 -1.01
C VAL A 33 4.69 4.32 -0.43
N ASN A 34 3.93 3.32 -0.87
CA ASN A 34 4.02 1.98 -0.29
C ASN A 34 5.34 1.29 -0.61
N MET A 35 5.87 1.47 -1.82
CA MET A 35 7.19 0.95 -2.17
C MET A 35 8.30 1.63 -1.37
N THR A 36 8.18 2.94 -1.13
CA THR A 36 9.12 3.66 -0.27
C THR A 36 9.13 3.09 1.14
N MET A 37 7.95 2.88 1.73
CA MET A 37 7.84 2.29 3.06
C MET A 37 8.40 0.87 3.10
N LYS A 38 8.11 0.07 2.08
CA LYS A 38 8.65 -1.28 1.95
C LYS A 38 10.20 -1.28 1.91
N TYR A 39 10.77 -0.41 1.11
CA TYR A 39 12.24 -0.30 1.01
C TYR A 39 12.86 0.18 2.33
N LEU A 40 12.22 1.08 3.04
CA LEU A 40 12.67 1.48 4.38
C LEU A 40 12.66 0.31 5.36
N CYS A 41 11.66 -0.57 5.28
CA CYS A 41 11.63 -1.80 6.07
C CYS A 41 12.82 -2.71 5.73
N VAL A 42 13.12 -2.87 4.44
CA VAL A 42 14.27 -3.66 3.99
C VAL A 42 15.59 -3.04 4.52
N LEU A 43 15.74 -1.72 4.39
CA LEU A 43 16.94 -1.02 4.87
C LEU A 43 17.12 -1.12 6.39
N SER A 44 16.04 -1.17 7.15
CA SER A 44 16.10 -1.34 8.60
C SER A 44 16.48 -2.75 9.04
N GLU A 45 16.43 -3.72 8.13
CA GLU A 45 16.68 -5.14 8.40
C GLU A 45 15.80 -5.68 9.55
N GLY A 46 14.60 -5.13 9.67
CA GLY A 46 13.68 -5.48 10.76
C GLY A 46 14.05 -4.89 12.12
N ASN A 47 15.07 -4.05 12.17
CA ASN A 47 15.49 -3.36 13.39
C ASN A 47 14.88 -1.96 13.43
N PHE A 48 13.81 -1.81 14.20
CA PHE A 48 13.05 -0.56 14.31
C PHE A 48 13.48 0.27 15.52
N THR A 49 14.77 0.55 15.59
CA THR A 49 15.36 1.39 16.64
C THR A 49 16.01 2.64 16.03
N GLY A 50 16.35 3.63 16.88
CA GLY A 50 16.99 4.85 16.44
C GLY A 50 16.15 5.58 15.39
N LYS A 51 16.73 5.86 14.22
CA LYS A 51 16.05 6.58 13.13
C LYS A 51 14.88 5.82 12.49
N PHE A 52 14.74 4.52 12.75
CA PHE A 52 13.65 3.69 12.25
C PHE A 52 12.55 3.41 13.30
N GLU A 53 12.63 4.02 14.48
CA GLU A 53 11.64 3.79 15.54
C GLU A 53 10.22 4.13 15.08
N TRP A 54 10.04 5.25 14.38
CA TRP A 54 8.74 5.66 13.87
C TRP A 54 8.16 4.62 12.89
N LEU A 55 9.00 4.01 12.08
CA LEU A 55 8.58 2.98 11.13
C LEU A 55 8.04 1.74 11.86
N GLY A 56 8.68 1.35 12.95
CA GLY A 56 8.21 0.24 13.79
C GLY A 56 6.82 0.49 14.38
N ARG A 57 6.53 1.72 14.77
CA ARG A 57 5.20 2.10 15.25
C ARG A 57 4.12 1.98 14.19
N PHE A 58 4.43 2.29 12.94
CA PHE A 58 3.50 2.20 11.83
C PHE A 58 3.45 0.80 11.20
N TYR A 59 4.42 -0.05 11.45
CA TYR A 59 4.60 -1.32 10.74
C TYR A 59 3.33 -2.17 10.66
N PRO A 60 2.55 -2.37 11.76
CA PRO A 60 1.33 -3.17 11.68
C PRO A 60 0.25 -2.58 10.78
N TYR A 61 0.34 -1.28 10.48
CA TYR A 61 -0.65 -0.52 9.71
C TYR A 61 -0.17 -0.15 8.31
N LEU A 62 1.08 -0.50 7.94
CA LEU A 62 1.61 -0.19 6.62
C LEU A 62 0.76 -0.85 5.55
N HIS A 63 0.53 -0.09 4.49
CA HIS A 63 -0.21 -0.58 3.34
C HIS A 63 0.69 -1.41 2.44
N VAL A 64 0.12 -2.42 1.78
CA VAL A 64 0.83 -3.15 0.74
C VAL A 64 0.80 -2.37 -0.57
N PRO A 65 1.89 -2.39 -1.35
CA PRO A 65 1.88 -1.77 -2.68
C PRO A 65 0.89 -2.50 -3.59
N ILE A 66 -0.15 -1.80 -4.03
CA ILE A 66 -1.14 -2.38 -4.94
C ILE A 66 -0.62 -2.27 -6.37
N ASP A 67 -0.35 -3.39 -6.97
CA ASP A 67 0.01 -3.54 -8.38
C ASP A 67 -0.63 -4.82 -8.93
N SER A 68 -0.36 -5.14 -10.18
CA SER A 68 -0.97 -6.31 -10.83
C SER A 68 -0.61 -7.62 -10.12
N ILE A 69 0.60 -7.73 -9.59
CA ILE A 69 1.07 -8.93 -8.90
C ILE A 69 0.35 -9.10 -7.57
N ILE A 70 0.30 -8.05 -6.76
CA ILE A 70 -0.37 -8.09 -5.46
C ILE A 70 -1.87 -8.28 -5.62
N LEU A 71 -2.50 -7.63 -6.60
CA LEU A 71 -3.92 -7.87 -6.90
C LEU A 71 -4.18 -9.33 -7.24
N TYR A 72 -3.34 -9.93 -8.08
CA TYR A 72 -3.43 -11.34 -8.41
C TYR A 72 -3.32 -12.20 -7.15
N LYS A 73 -2.35 -11.92 -6.29
CA LYS A 73 -2.14 -12.68 -5.04
C LYS A 73 -3.32 -12.53 -4.07
N ILE A 74 -3.92 -11.35 -4.01
CA ILE A 74 -5.13 -11.13 -3.19
C ILE A 74 -6.28 -11.99 -3.70
N VAL A 75 -6.51 -12.00 -5.02
CA VAL A 75 -7.57 -12.80 -5.64
C VAL A 75 -7.29 -14.30 -5.44
N GLU A 76 -6.05 -14.74 -5.65
CA GLU A 76 -5.63 -16.13 -5.48
C GLU A 76 -5.84 -16.61 -4.04
N ALA A 77 -5.60 -15.77 -3.05
CA ALA A 77 -5.76 -16.10 -1.63
C ALA A 77 -7.24 -16.28 -1.22
N ARG A 78 -8.17 -15.81 -2.03
CA ARG A 78 -9.62 -15.93 -1.79
C ARG A 78 -10.06 -15.41 -0.43
N PHE A 79 -9.56 -14.24 -0.04
CA PHE A 79 -9.97 -13.60 1.22
C PHE A 79 -11.49 -13.34 1.19
N PRO A 80 -12.24 -13.76 2.24
CA PRO A 80 -13.71 -13.71 2.19
C PRO A 80 -14.30 -12.30 2.14
N ASN A 81 -13.54 -11.30 2.62
CA ASN A 81 -13.98 -9.91 2.67
C ASN A 81 -13.51 -9.08 1.47
N ILE A 82 -12.80 -9.68 0.53
CA ILE A 82 -12.25 -8.97 -0.62
C ILE A 82 -12.82 -9.56 -1.89
N ASN A 83 -13.61 -8.75 -2.59
CA ASN A 83 -14.18 -9.13 -3.88
C ASN A 83 -13.71 -8.11 -4.91
N LEU A 84 -12.72 -8.49 -5.71
CA LEU A 84 -12.12 -7.64 -6.72
C LEU A 84 -12.41 -8.17 -8.11
N ASP A 85 -12.67 -7.24 -9.02
CA ASP A 85 -12.72 -7.56 -10.44
C ASP A 85 -11.30 -7.94 -10.89
N LYS A 86 -11.16 -9.13 -11.49
CA LYS A 86 -9.88 -9.62 -12.01
C LYS A 86 -9.29 -8.73 -13.12
N ASN A 87 -10.12 -7.87 -13.72
CA ASN A 87 -9.70 -6.92 -14.75
C ASN A 87 -9.38 -5.54 -14.19
N LEU A 88 -9.37 -5.37 -12.87
CA LEU A 88 -9.05 -4.11 -12.23
C LEU A 88 -7.65 -3.64 -12.63
N SER A 89 -7.57 -2.43 -13.15
CA SER A 89 -6.30 -1.77 -13.43
C SER A 89 -5.91 -0.91 -12.23
N TRP A 90 -4.90 -1.34 -11.48
CA TRP A 90 -4.45 -0.65 -10.28
C TRP A 90 -4.04 0.80 -10.54
N SER A 91 -3.39 1.06 -11.67
CA SER A 91 -2.90 2.40 -12.02
C SER A 91 -4.02 3.40 -12.34
N LYS A 92 -5.23 2.90 -12.57
CA LYS A 92 -6.41 3.73 -12.86
C LYS A 92 -7.30 3.97 -11.64
N ILE A 93 -6.93 3.48 -10.47
CA ILE A 93 -7.69 3.75 -9.24
C ILE A 93 -7.61 5.25 -8.94
N ASP A 94 -8.73 5.94 -9.08
CA ASP A 94 -8.83 7.39 -8.92
C ASP A 94 -9.52 7.84 -7.62
N LYS A 95 -10.10 6.89 -6.88
CA LYS A 95 -10.77 7.14 -5.60
C LYS A 95 -10.01 6.47 -4.47
N TYR A 96 -9.54 7.27 -3.53
CA TYR A 96 -8.78 6.77 -2.40
C TYR A 96 -9.60 5.82 -1.54
N GLU A 97 -10.89 6.07 -1.38
CA GLU A 97 -11.79 5.23 -0.60
C GLU A 97 -11.82 3.79 -1.12
N PHE A 98 -11.86 3.61 -2.43
CA PHE A 98 -11.82 2.28 -3.05
C PHE A 98 -10.50 1.57 -2.74
N TYR A 99 -9.39 2.25 -2.90
CA TYR A 99 -8.08 1.74 -2.55
C TYR A 99 -7.98 1.38 -1.06
N LEU A 100 -8.42 2.28 -0.18
CA LEU A 100 -8.36 2.09 1.26
C LEU A 100 -9.19 0.89 1.72
N GLU A 101 -10.33 0.65 1.08
CA GLU A 101 -11.17 -0.52 1.33
C GLU A 101 -10.39 -1.82 1.12
N ILE A 102 -9.60 -1.91 0.06
CA ILE A 102 -8.74 -3.08 -0.20
C ILE A 102 -7.76 -3.27 0.96
N GLN A 103 -7.09 -2.20 1.40
CA GLN A 103 -6.13 -2.26 2.50
C GLN A 103 -6.78 -2.68 3.81
N LYS A 104 -7.92 -2.09 4.14
CA LYS A 104 -8.65 -2.40 5.37
C LYS A 104 -9.13 -3.85 5.38
N ASN A 105 -9.67 -4.33 4.27
CA ASN A 105 -10.16 -5.71 4.17
C ASN A 105 -9.01 -6.71 4.20
N LEU A 106 -7.86 -6.38 3.59
CA LEU A 106 -6.67 -7.21 3.69
C LEU A 106 -6.20 -7.32 5.15
N ARG A 107 -6.07 -6.18 5.83
CA ARG A 107 -5.67 -6.13 7.24
C ARG A 107 -6.62 -6.94 8.13
N LYS A 108 -7.91 -6.83 7.88
CA LYS A 108 -8.94 -7.56 8.62
C LYS A 108 -8.90 -9.06 8.35
N SER A 109 -8.55 -9.47 7.14
CA SER A 109 -8.48 -10.88 6.74
C SER A 109 -7.22 -11.59 7.25
N LEU A 110 -6.15 -10.83 7.50
CA LEU A 110 -4.88 -11.36 8.01
C LEU A 110 -4.90 -11.35 9.55
N THR A 111 -5.10 -12.52 10.16
CA THR A 111 -5.20 -12.64 11.62
C THR A 111 -3.87 -12.98 12.30
N ALA A 112 -2.93 -13.56 11.56
CA ALA A 112 -1.67 -14.07 12.11
C ALA A 112 -0.45 -13.21 11.77
N MET A 113 -0.59 -12.24 10.86
CA MET A 113 0.52 -11.41 10.41
C MET A 113 0.02 -10.05 9.95
N SER A 114 0.94 -9.08 9.85
CA SER A 114 0.63 -7.77 9.28
C SER A 114 0.53 -7.85 7.74
N PRO A 115 -0.15 -6.88 7.10
CA PRO A 115 -0.18 -6.84 5.63
C PRO A 115 1.20 -6.78 5.00
N MET A 116 2.15 -6.05 5.58
CA MET A 116 3.51 -5.97 5.04
C MET A 116 4.25 -7.30 5.16
N ASP A 117 4.09 -8.04 6.26
CA ASP A 117 4.66 -9.39 6.39
C ASP A 117 4.10 -10.33 5.33
N TRP A 118 2.78 -10.28 5.11
CA TRP A 118 2.14 -11.08 4.07
C TRP A 118 2.69 -10.72 2.69
N GLU A 119 2.86 -9.43 2.41
CA GLU A 119 3.41 -8.96 1.13
C GLU A 119 4.82 -9.51 0.89
N PHE A 120 5.68 -9.48 1.90
CA PHE A 120 7.03 -10.07 1.80
C PHE A 120 6.98 -11.58 1.50
N GLU A 121 6.04 -12.30 2.09
CA GLU A 121 5.89 -13.74 1.84
C GLU A 121 5.44 -14.05 0.41
N VAL A 122 4.42 -13.35 -0.08
CA VAL A 122 3.84 -13.68 -1.39
C VAL A 122 4.63 -13.13 -2.57
N TRP A 123 5.41 -12.08 -2.35
CA TRP A 123 6.25 -11.46 -3.37
C TRP A 123 7.55 -12.23 -3.59
N GLY A 124 8.10 -12.74 -2.51
CA GLY A 124 9.30 -13.57 -2.54
C GLY A 124 9.05 -14.93 -3.13
#